data_94cc62ebb6b2ad7c7a23b3eddd763691
#
_entry.id   94cc62ebb6b2ad7c7a23b3eddd763691
#
_cell.length_a   1.000
_cell.length_b   1.000
_cell.length_c   1.000
_cell.angle_alpha   90.00
_cell.angle_beta   90.00
_cell.angle_gamma   90.00
#
_symmetry.space_group_name_H-M   'P 1'
#
loop_
_entity.id
_entity.type
_entity.pdbx_description
1 polymer ?
#
loop_
_entity_poly.entity_id
_entity_poly.type
_entity_poly.pdbx_seq_one_letter_code
_entity_poly.pdbx_strand_id
1 'polypeptide(L)' 'MIKGYYTQIGYMGYVEGKYILFASESEYYEYMKEVKYNGKL' A
#
# COMPACT_ATOMS: atom_id res chain seq x y z
N MET A 1 6.98 1.89 6.32
CA MET A 1 6.59 3.31 6.14
C MET A 1 5.36 3.41 5.24
N ILE A 2 4.39 4.17 5.67
CA ILE A 2 3.17 4.39 4.90
C ILE A 2 3.34 5.66 4.07
N LYS A 3 3.24 5.51 2.77
CA LYS A 3 3.45 6.63 1.87
C LYS A 3 2.67 6.42 0.59
N GLY A 4 1.92 7.42 0.16
CA GLY A 4 1.15 7.30 -1.06
C GLY A 4 0.32 8.54 -1.32
N TYR A 5 -0.46 8.48 -2.37
CA TYR A 5 -1.30 9.61 -2.76
C TYR A 5 -2.47 9.13 -3.61
N TYR A 6 -3.54 9.91 -3.61
CA TYR A 6 -4.73 9.59 -4.39
C TYR A 6 -4.58 10.02 -5.83
N THR A 7 -5.15 9.24 -6.74
CA THR A 7 -5.20 9.56 -8.15
C THR A 7 -6.64 9.46 -8.60
N GLN A 8 -6.87 9.75 -9.87
CA GLN A 8 -8.22 9.65 -10.43
C GLN A 8 -8.70 8.21 -10.56
N ILE A 9 -7.79 7.26 -10.59
CA ILE A 9 -8.16 5.87 -10.77
C ILE A 9 -7.97 5.02 -9.52
N GLY A 10 -7.44 5.62 -8.45
CA GLY A 10 -7.28 4.88 -7.22
C GLY A 10 -6.22 5.52 -6.33
N TYR A 11 -5.64 4.70 -5.48
CA TYR A 11 -4.62 5.15 -4.54
C TYR A 11 -3.27 4.52 -4.87
N MET A 12 -2.26 5.35 -5.10
CA MET A 12 -0.92 4.84 -5.36
C MET A 12 -0.17 4.73 -4.04
N GLY A 13 0.09 3.51 -3.63
CA GLY A 13 0.79 3.25 -2.37
C GLY A 13 2.22 2.83 -2.60
N TYR A 14 3.12 3.35 -1.80
CA TYR A 14 4.54 3.04 -1.91
C TYR A 14 4.86 1.72 -1.23
N VAL A 15 5.45 0.80 -1.98
CA VAL A 15 5.79 -0.52 -1.47
C VAL A 15 7.18 -0.90 -1.96
N GLU A 16 8.13 -0.95 -1.04
CA GLU A 16 9.48 -1.46 -1.30
C GLU A 16 10.09 -0.90 -2.58
N GLY A 17 10.13 0.41 -2.66
CA GLY A 17 10.83 1.07 -3.76
C GLY A 17 10.00 1.39 -4.97
N LYS A 18 8.71 1.12 -4.95
CA LYS A 18 7.87 1.44 -6.10
C LYS A 18 6.45 1.68 -5.66
N TYR A 19 5.68 2.33 -6.54
CA TYR A 19 4.29 2.62 -6.26
C TYR A 19 3.40 1.58 -6.92
N ILE A 20 2.38 1.15 -6.18
CA ILE A 20 1.43 0.16 -6.66
C ILE A 20 0.03 0.77 -6.57
N LEU A 21 -0.79 0.55 -7.58
CA LEU A 21 -2.14 1.10 -7.60
C LEU A 21 -3.07 0.21 -6.78
N PHE A 22 -3.74 0.84 -5.82
CA PHE A 22 -4.75 0.19 -5.00
C PHE A 22 -6.10 0.84 -5.23
N ALA A 23 -7.16 0.12 -4.91
CA ALA A 23 -8.51 0.65 -5.09
C ALA A 23 -8.75 1.83 -4.15
N SER A 24 -8.16 1.78 -2.96
CA SER A 24 -8.34 2.84 -1.98
C SER A 24 -7.21 2.80 -0.98
N GLU A 25 -7.13 3.83 -0.14
CA GLU A 25 -6.12 3.88 0.89
C GLU A 25 -6.29 2.74 1.89
N SER A 26 -7.52 2.36 2.15
CA SER A 26 -7.79 1.24 3.04
C SER A 26 -7.18 -0.04 2.51
N GLU A 27 -7.29 -0.25 1.20
CA GLU A 27 -6.70 -1.42 0.57
C GLU A 27 -5.19 -1.43 0.75
N TYR A 28 -4.59 -0.27 0.62
CA TYR A 28 -3.15 -0.13 0.78
C TYR A 28 -2.73 -0.48 2.21
N TYR A 29 -3.45 0.04 3.19
CA TYR A 29 -3.15 -0.24 4.59
C TYR A 29 -3.28 -1.73 4.91
N GLU A 30 -4.32 -2.35 4.37
CA GLU A 30 -4.53 -3.77 4.58
C GLU A 30 -3.37 -4.57 3.99
N TYR A 31 -2.95 -4.20 2.81
CA TYR A 31 -1.85 -4.86 2.14
C TYR A 31 -0.56 -4.73 2.94
N MET A 32 -0.24 -3.54 3.38
CA MET A 32 0.99 -3.29 4.13
C MET A 32 0.98 -4.03 5.46
N LYS A 33 -0.18 -4.10 6.06
CA LYS A 33 -0.33 -4.77 7.34
C LYS A 33 0.01 -6.25 7.20
N GLU A 34 -0.51 -6.90 6.18
CA GLU A 34 -0.27 -8.31 5.96
C GLU A 34 1.17 -8.58 5.57
N VAL A 35 1.72 -7.76 4.69
CA VAL A 35 3.08 -7.95 4.24
C VAL A 35 4.05 -7.85 5.40
N LYS A 36 3.87 -6.84 6.24
CA LYS A 36 4.78 -6.62 7.35
C LYS A 36 4.70 -7.75 8.37
N TYR A 37 3.50 -8.18 8.68
CA TYR A 37 3.34 -9.22 9.69
C TYR A 37 3.79 -10.57 9.18
N ASN A 38 3.51 -10.87 7.93
CA ASN A 38 3.96 -12.12 7.35
C ASN A 38 5.47 -12.20 7.31
N GLY A 39 6.11 -11.07 7.08
CA GLY A 39 7.56 -11.04 7.04
C GLY A 39 8.20 -11.35 8.36
N LYS A 40 7.49 -11.21 9.46
CA LYS A 40 8.02 -11.47 10.77
C LYS A 40 7.94 -12.95 11.14
N LEU A 41 7.08 -13.65 10.51
CA LEU A 41 6.92 -15.06 10.79
C LEU A 41 7.95 -15.88 10.05
#